data_f922e09e7475d0258eecec7924e51e2b
#
_entry.id   f922e09e7475d0258eecec7924e51e2b
#
_cell.length_a   1.000
_cell.length_b   1.000
_cell.length_c   1.000
_cell.angle_alpha   90.00
_cell.angle_beta   90.00
_cell.angle_gamma   90.00
#
_symmetry.space_group_name_H-M   'P 1'
#
loop_
_entity.id
_entity.type
_entity.pdbx_description
1 polymer ?
#
loop_
_entity_poly.entity_id
_entity_poly.type
_entity_poly.pdbx_seq_one_letter_code
_entity_poly.pdbx_strand_id
1 'polypeptide(L)'
;MLNKHKILIIDDDAEQREALKKQLSLHEEFDAVAAQNARGGIQAAKFGSIDLVIMDVGLPDIAGHDAVRILRKNNFKAPIIMLSGRNADSDAILGLDSGANDYVTKPIRFGVLLARIRAQLRQHQASDDVVFTIGPYTFRPSSKLVLNQNGNKVRLTGMETSILRYLYRAGQHPVSRETLLREVWGYNSGVTTHTLETHIYRLRQKIELDAATPAILVTESRGYKLAP
;
A
#
# COMPACT_ATOMS: atom_id res chain seq x y z
N MET A 1 -0.77 27.27 -7.95
CA MET A 1 0.46 26.50 -8.25
C MET A 1 0.11 25.03 -8.13
N LEU A 2 0.33 24.23 -9.16
CA LEU A 2 0.14 22.78 -9.09
C LEU A 2 1.11 22.22 -8.03
N ASN A 3 0.58 21.46 -7.09
CA ASN A 3 1.38 20.82 -6.05
C ASN A 3 2.22 19.72 -6.72
N LYS A 4 3.54 19.89 -6.79
CA LYS A 4 4.44 18.91 -7.43
C LYS A 4 4.63 17.71 -6.52
N HIS A 5 4.59 16.51 -7.11
CA HIS A 5 4.93 15.28 -6.38
C HIS A 5 6.43 15.19 -6.11
N LYS A 6 6.80 15.04 -4.85
CA LYS A 6 8.18 14.93 -4.43
C LYS A 6 8.66 13.49 -4.50
N ILE A 7 9.57 13.22 -5.44
CA ILE A 7 10.14 11.90 -5.69
C ILE A 7 11.54 11.82 -5.09
N LEU A 8 11.77 10.88 -4.18
CA LEU A 8 13.08 10.60 -3.60
C LEU A 8 13.76 9.46 -4.36
N ILE A 9 14.94 9.73 -4.91
CA ILE A 9 15.79 8.74 -5.59
C ILE A 9 16.92 8.35 -4.66
N ILE A 10 17.06 7.05 -4.38
CA ILE A 10 18.12 6.49 -3.54
C ILE A 10 18.90 5.48 -4.39
N ASP A 11 20.09 5.84 -4.79
CA ASP A 11 20.95 5.05 -5.67
C ASP A 11 22.40 5.47 -5.40
N ASP A 12 23.35 4.56 -5.33
CA ASP A 12 24.77 4.87 -5.11
C ASP A 12 25.50 5.30 -6.39
N ASP A 13 24.99 4.90 -7.56
CA ASP A 13 25.48 5.33 -8.87
C ASP A 13 25.11 6.81 -9.12
N ALA A 14 26.12 7.68 -9.11
CA ALA A 14 25.94 9.10 -9.29
C ALA A 14 25.41 9.47 -10.69
N GLU A 15 25.84 8.76 -11.74
CA GLU A 15 25.40 9.03 -13.11
C GLU A 15 23.93 8.64 -13.30
N GLN A 16 23.55 7.46 -12.83
CA GLN A 16 22.16 6.99 -12.87
C GLN A 16 21.25 7.89 -12.07
N ARG A 17 21.66 8.28 -10.87
CA ARG A 17 20.92 9.17 -9.98
C ARG A 17 20.66 10.53 -10.62
N GLU A 18 21.69 11.18 -11.19
CA GLU A 18 21.55 12.48 -11.85
C GLU A 18 20.75 12.36 -13.17
N ALA A 19 20.93 11.27 -13.94
CA ALA A 19 20.13 11.03 -15.14
C ALA A 19 18.63 10.91 -14.82
N LEU A 20 18.26 10.14 -13.78
CA LEU A 20 16.86 9.99 -13.36
C LEU A 20 16.28 11.32 -12.85
N LYS A 21 17.05 12.08 -12.06
CA LYS A 21 16.65 13.38 -11.57
C LYS A 21 16.40 14.36 -12.72
N LYS A 22 17.32 14.43 -13.69
CA LYS A 22 17.19 15.28 -14.88
C LYS A 22 15.95 14.89 -15.70
N GLN A 23 15.73 13.60 -15.93
CA GLN A 23 14.58 13.12 -16.69
C GLN A 23 13.26 13.42 -15.99
N LEU A 24 13.18 13.24 -14.67
CA LEU A 24 11.98 13.59 -13.90
C LEU A 24 11.72 15.10 -13.92
N SER A 25 12.75 15.95 -13.87
CA SER A 25 12.60 17.41 -13.89
C SER A 25 12.04 17.96 -15.22
N LEU A 26 12.06 17.19 -16.30
CA LEU A 26 11.38 17.54 -17.55
C LEU A 26 9.84 17.46 -17.45
N HIS A 27 9.33 16.87 -16.38
CA HIS A 27 7.89 16.75 -16.12
C HIS A 27 7.50 17.71 -14.99
N GLU A 28 6.67 18.69 -15.31
CA GLU A 28 6.27 19.76 -14.37
C GLU A 28 5.59 19.27 -13.09
N GLU A 29 5.04 18.05 -13.13
CA GLU A 29 4.35 17.42 -12.01
C GLU A 29 5.28 16.86 -10.93
N PHE A 30 6.61 16.80 -11.18
CA PHE A 30 7.57 16.19 -10.25
C PHE A 30 8.59 17.20 -9.71
N ASP A 31 8.99 16.96 -8.46
CA ASP A 31 10.15 17.53 -7.80
C ASP A 31 11.04 16.38 -7.31
N ALA A 32 12.23 16.24 -7.88
CA ALA A 32 13.11 15.10 -7.61
C ALA A 32 14.24 15.49 -6.65
N VAL A 33 14.29 14.81 -5.52
CA VAL A 33 15.39 14.86 -4.54
C VAL A 33 16.17 13.55 -4.56
N ALA A 34 17.44 13.58 -4.15
CA ALA A 34 18.31 12.43 -4.28
C ALA A 34 19.11 12.16 -3.01
N ALA A 35 19.41 10.89 -2.75
CA ALA A 35 20.31 10.40 -1.71
C ALA A 35 21.23 9.33 -2.29
N GLN A 36 22.49 9.30 -1.85
CA GLN A 36 23.52 8.40 -2.36
C GLN A 36 23.59 7.05 -1.63
N ASN A 37 22.84 6.87 -0.54
CA ASN A 37 22.83 5.66 0.27
C ASN A 37 21.52 5.54 1.05
N ALA A 38 21.27 4.36 1.64
CA ALA A 38 20.03 4.08 2.36
C ALA A 38 19.83 4.97 3.59
N ARG A 39 20.88 5.25 4.38
CA ARG A 39 20.78 6.10 5.59
C ARG A 39 20.34 7.51 5.24
N GLY A 40 20.95 8.12 4.23
CA GLY A 40 20.57 9.44 3.73
C GLY A 40 19.13 9.45 3.21
N GLY A 41 18.74 8.42 2.46
CA GLY A 41 17.38 8.24 1.96
C GLY A 41 16.34 8.09 3.06
N ILE A 42 16.61 7.27 4.09
CA ILE A 42 15.72 7.10 5.26
C ILE A 42 15.55 8.43 6.01
N GLN A 43 16.63 9.19 6.19
CA GLN A 43 16.54 10.51 6.82
C GLN A 43 15.70 11.48 5.97
N ALA A 44 15.94 11.53 4.65
CA ALA A 44 15.16 12.39 3.75
C ALA A 44 13.67 12.03 3.77
N ALA A 45 13.34 10.74 3.80
CA ALA A 45 11.96 10.26 3.90
C ALA A 45 11.29 10.59 5.24
N LYS A 46 12.07 10.65 6.34
CA LYS A 46 11.56 10.96 7.68
C LYS A 46 11.20 12.44 7.85
N PHE A 47 11.99 13.34 7.28
CA PHE A 47 11.84 14.79 7.49
C PHE A 47 11.22 15.51 6.29
N GLY A 48 11.12 14.84 5.14
CA GLY A 48 10.54 15.39 3.91
C GLY A 48 9.13 14.87 3.66
N SER A 49 8.31 15.72 3.02
CA SER A 49 7.03 15.26 2.46
C SER A 49 7.31 14.53 1.14
N ILE A 50 7.69 13.26 1.21
CA ILE A 50 8.01 12.43 0.05
C ILE A 50 6.75 11.67 -0.40
N ASP A 51 6.38 11.83 -1.67
CA ASP A 51 5.20 11.19 -2.26
C ASP A 51 5.50 9.82 -2.88
N LEU A 52 6.77 9.57 -3.27
CA LEU A 52 7.22 8.28 -3.79
C LEU A 52 8.73 8.14 -3.63
N VAL A 53 9.20 6.92 -3.35
CA VAL A 53 10.62 6.56 -3.31
C VAL A 53 10.96 5.65 -4.48
N ILE A 54 12.06 5.95 -5.16
CA ILE A 54 12.75 5.04 -6.09
C ILE A 54 14.04 4.63 -5.39
N MET A 55 14.26 3.32 -5.19
CA MET A 55 15.36 2.81 -4.39
C MET A 55 16.11 1.71 -5.09
N ASP A 56 17.41 1.83 -5.19
CA ASP A 56 18.26 0.72 -5.65
C ASP A 56 18.32 -0.40 -4.61
N VAL A 57 18.38 -1.64 -5.10
CA VAL A 57 18.56 -2.83 -4.25
C VAL A 57 19.97 -2.91 -3.70
N GLY A 58 20.98 -2.58 -4.51
CA GLY A 58 22.40 -2.78 -4.25
C GLY A 58 23.08 -1.62 -3.52
N LEU A 59 22.44 -1.01 -2.53
CA LEU A 59 23.03 0.10 -1.79
C LEU A 59 24.20 -0.35 -0.88
N PRO A 60 25.27 0.48 -0.72
CA PRO A 60 26.51 0.05 -0.07
C PRO A 60 26.46 -0.05 1.46
N ASP A 61 25.51 0.64 2.09
CA ASP A 61 25.44 0.75 3.56
C ASP A 61 24.37 -0.12 4.20
N ILE A 62 23.22 -0.23 3.57
CA ILE A 62 22.08 -1.07 3.98
C ILE A 62 21.43 -1.59 2.70
N ALA A 63 21.23 -2.89 2.59
CA ALA A 63 20.55 -3.47 1.43
C ALA A 63 19.18 -2.81 1.22
N GLY A 64 18.79 -2.53 -0.03
CA GLY A 64 17.56 -1.82 -0.34
C GLY A 64 16.32 -2.45 0.30
N HIS A 65 16.23 -3.79 0.35
CA HIS A 65 15.13 -4.51 1.01
C HIS A 65 15.03 -4.21 2.52
N ASP A 66 16.18 -4.11 3.21
CA ASP A 66 16.21 -3.79 4.63
C ASP A 66 15.87 -2.31 4.86
N ALA A 67 16.32 -1.43 3.95
CA ALA A 67 15.94 -0.02 3.99
C ALA A 67 14.42 0.16 3.83
N VAL A 68 13.77 -0.61 2.93
CA VAL A 68 12.31 -0.63 2.82
C VAL A 68 11.66 -1.08 4.13
N ARG A 69 12.12 -2.17 4.75
CA ARG A 69 11.60 -2.64 6.04
C ARG A 69 11.72 -1.58 7.14
N ILE A 70 12.86 -0.86 7.18
CA ILE A 70 13.06 0.24 8.14
C ILE A 70 12.07 1.37 7.88
N LEU A 71 11.88 1.79 6.64
CA LEU A 71 10.90 2.82 6.26
C LEU A 71 9.49 2.41 6.70
N ARG A 72 9.07 1.17 6.41
CA ARG A 72 7.74 0.66 6.78
C ARG A 72 7.53 0.56 8.30
N LYS A 73 8.56 0.13 9.05
CA LYS A 73 8.53 0.14 10.52
C LYS A 73 8.38 1.55 11.09
N ASN A 74 8.94 2.56 10.41
CA ASN A 74 8.80 3.98 10.78
C ASN A 74 7.50 4.62 10.25
N ASN A 75 6.50 3.83 9.86
CA ASN A 75 5.21 4.28 9.33
C ASN A 75 5.29 5.08 8.02
N PHE A 76 6.36 4.97 7.27
CA PHE A 76 6.43 5.57 5.93
C PHE A 76 5.46 4.83 5.00
N LYS A 77 4.46 5.55 4.46
CA LYS A 77 3.33 4.97 3.71
C LYS A 77 3.38 5.22 2.21
N ALA A 78 4.16 6.21 1.78
CA ALA A 78 4.27 6.50 0.37
C ALA A 78 4.81 5.30 -0.42
N PRO A 79 4.43 5.14 -1.69
CA PRO A 79 4.87 4.02 -2.51
C PRO A 79 6.39 4.01 -2.69
N ILE A 80 6.94 2.79 -2.76
CA ILE A 80 8.35 2.51 -2.98
C ILE A 80 8.47 1.63 -4.21
N ILE A 81 9.22 2.09 -5.21
CA ILE A 81 9.60 1.32 -6.40
C ILE A 81 11.07 0.94 -6.26
N MET A 82 11.36 -0.37 -6.30
CA MET A 82 12.72 -0.87 -6.23
C MET A 82 13.33 -0.96 -7.64
N LEU A 83 14.62 -0.61 -7.75
CA LEU A 83 15.41 -0.84 -8.96
C LEU A 83 16.31 -2.05 -8.69
N SER A 84 16.20 -3.11 -9.52
CA SER A 84 16.99 -4.34 -9.34
C SER A 84 17.84 -4.67 -10.56
N GLY A 85 18.96 -5.39 -10.35
CA GLY A 85 19.78 -5.96 -11.40
C GLY A 85 19.15 -7.15 -12.13
N ARG A 86 19.95 -7.89 -12.90
CA ARG A 86 19.47 -8.97 -13.80
C ARG A 86 18.92 -10.23 -13.10
N ASN A 87 19.11 -10.41 -11.79
CA ASN A 87 18.61 -11.59 -11.05
C ASN A 87 17.22 -11.32 -10.45
N ALA A 88 16.32 -10.80 -11.27
CA ALA A 88 15.09 -10.13 -10.91
C ALA A 88 14.06 -10.98 -10.14
N ASP A 89 14.02 -12.30 -10.32
CA ASP A 89 12.92 -13.10 -9.75
C ASP A 89 13.08 -13.31 -8.23
N SER A 90 14.29 -13.59 -7.75
CA SER A 90 14.55 -13.72 -6.30
C SER A 90 14.49 -12.36 -5.59
N ASP A 91 15.02 -11.31 -6.23
CA ASP A 91 14.99 -9.96 -5.68
C ASP A 91 13.57 -9.38 -5.67
N ALA A 92 12.76 -9.67 -6.68
CA ALA A 92 11.36 -9.23 -6.76
C ALA A 92 10.51 -9.87 -5.64
N ILE A 93 10.68 -11.17 -5.38
CA ILE A 93 9.98 -11.87 -4.30
C ILE A 93 10.38 -11.30 -2.93
N LEU A 94 11.68 -11.17 -2.68
CA LEU A 94 12.20 -10.59 -1.43
C LEU A 94 11.76 -9.14 -1.21
N GLY A 95 11.58 -8.41 -2.26
CA GLY A 95 11.22 -7.00 -2.16
C GLY A 95 9.75 -6.74 -1.93
N LEU A 96 8.88 -7.48 -2.57
CA LEU A 96 7.44 -7.41 -2.29
C LEU A 96 7.17 -7.81 -0.83
N ASP A 97 7.86 -8.83 -0.33
CA ASP A 97 7.81 -9.24 1.09
C ASP A 97 8.38 -8.17 2.04
N SER A 98 9.32 -7.34 1.57
CA SER A 98 9.87 -6.22 2.37
C SER A 98 8.89 -5.04 2.52
N GLY A 99 7.84 -4.97 1.70
CA GLY A 99 6.85 -3.90 1.69
C GLY A 99 7.05 -2.86 0.57
N ALA A 100 7.84 -3.17 -0.47
CA ALA A 100 7.88 -2.38 -1.70
C ALA A 100 6.55 -2.50 -2.47
N ASN A 101 6.23 -1.50 -3.29
CA ASN A 101 4.98 -1.46 -4.06
C ASN A 101 5.18 -1.94 -5.49
N ASP A 102 6.38 -1.84 -6.03
CA ASP A 102 6.69 -2.22 -7.41
C ASP A 102 8.19 -2.44 -7.61
N TYR A 103 8.54 -3.06 -8.74
CA TYR A 103 9.89 -3.38 -9.16
C TYR A 103 10.15 -2.96 -10.60
N VAL A 104 11.34 -2.44 -10.87
CA VAL A 104 11.83 -2.14 -12.22
C VAL A 104 13.22 -2.74 -12.37
N THR A 105 13.41 -3.57 -13.39
CA THR A 105 14.70 -4.19 -13.70
C THR A 105 15.62 -3.22 -14.45
N LYS A 106 16.91 -3.23 -14.10
CA LYS A 106 17.97 -2.56 -14.85
C LYS A 106 18.32 -3.40 -16.11
N PRO A 107 18.53 -2.80 -17.29
CA PRO A 107 18.64 -1.36 -17.54
C PRO A 107 17.30 -0.65 -17.55
N ILE A 108 17.25 0.53 -16.93
CA ILE A 108 16.01 1.28 -16.71
C ILE A 108 15.53 1.89 -18.04
N ARG A 109 14.34 1.53 -18.46
CA ARG A 109 13.62 2.23 -19.53
C ARG A 109 12.78 3.34 -18.90
N PHE A 110 13.22 4.60 -19.02
CA PHE A 110 12.57 5.71 -18.31
C PHE A 110 11.06 5.81 -18.56
N GLY A 111 10.59 5.61 -19.79
CA GLY A 111 9.15 5.62 -20.08
C GLY A 111 8.36 4.57 -19.30
N VAL A 112 8.94 3.38 -19.04
CA VAL A 112 8.32 2.34 -18.20
C VAL A 112 8.32 2.76 -16.75
N LEU A 113 9.44 3.28 -16.24
CA LEU A 113 9.55 3.79 -14.88
C LEU A 113 8.54 4.94 -14.63
N LEU A 114 8.45 5.88 -15.56
CA LEU A 114 7.51 7.00 -15.49
C LEU A 114 6.04 6.54 -15.42
N ALA A 115 5.66 5.57 -16.25
CA ALA A 115 4.32 5.00 -16.22
C ALA A 115 4.02 4.33 -14.86
N ARG A 116 4.99 3.63 -14.27
CA ARG A 116 4.87 3.01 -12.94
C ARG A 116 4.79 4.04 -11.81
N ILE A 117 5.62 5.09 -11.84
CA ILE A 117 5.55 6.22 -10.89
C ILE A 117 4.12 6.79 -10.89
N ARG A 118 3.60 7.14 -12.06
CA ARG A 118 2.24 7.67 -12.20
C ARG A 118 1.17 6.70 -11.70
N ALA A 119 1.31 5.41 -11.99
CA ALA A 119 0.38 4.38 -11.51
C ALA A 119 0.39 4.28 -9.99
N GLN A 120 1.58 4.22 -9.37
CA GLN A 120 1.72 4.14 -7.92
C GLN A 120 1.20 5.39 -7.20
N LEU A 121 1.48 6.58 -7.72
CA LEU A 121 0.95 7.83 -7.17
C LEU A 121 -0.58 7.87 -7.23
N ARG A 122 -1.19 7.54 -8.38
CA ARG A 122 -2.66 7.46 -8.51
C ARG A 122 -3.26 6.44 -7.56
N GLN A 123 -2.65 5.27 -7.44
CA GLN A 123 -3.13 4.21 -6.53
C GLN A 123 -3.03 4.65 -5.07
N HIS A 124 -1.96 5.34 -4.70
CA HIS A 124 -1.75 5.86 -3.34
C HIS A 124 -2.77 6.95 -3.02
N GLN A 125 -2.94 7.95 -3.88
CA GLN A 125 -3.96 8.99 -3.74
C GLN A 125 -5.37 8.40 -3.67
N ALA A 126 -5.73 7.50 -4.58
CA ALA A 126 -7.02 6.82 -4.54
C ALA A 126 -7.22 5.98 -3.26
N SER A 127 -6.14 5.56 -2.60
CA SER A 127 -6.21 4.84 -1.31
C SER A 127 -6.35 5.79 -0.13
N ASP A 128 -5.80 7.00 -0.20
CA ASP A 128 -5.79 7.96 0.90
C ASP A 128 -7.06 8.84 0.94
N ASP A 129 -7.63 9.15 -0.23
CA ASP A 129 -8.79 10.04 -0.34
C ASP A 129 -10.15 9.32 -0.42
N VAL A 130 -10.15 7.99 -0.59
CA VAL A 130 -11.42 7.27 -0.72
C VAL A 130 -12.07 7.08 0.64
N VAL A 131 -13.13 7.84 0.84
CA VAL A 131 -14.07 7.67 1.96
C VAL A 131 -15.22 6.81 1.47
N PHE A 132 -15.45 5.70 2.13
CA PHE A 132 -16.54 4.78 1.80
C PHE A 132 -17.69 4.94 2.79
N THR A 133 -18.92 4.88 2.30
CA THR A 133 -20.10 4.76 3.16
C THR A 133 -20.47 3.29 3.27
N ILE A 134 -20.56 2.76 4.49
CA ILE A 134 -20.96 1.39 4.79
C ILE A 134 -22.08 1.46 5.83
N GLY A 135 -23.32 1.32 5.38
CA GLY A 135 -24.50 1.55 6.24
C GLY A 135 -24.41 2.94 6.90
N PRO A 136 -24.52 3.05 8.24
CA PRO A 136 -24.46 4.33 8.95
C PRO A 136 -23.02 4.85 9.16
N TYR A 137 -22.01 4.19 8.60
CA TYR A 137 -20.61 4.49 8.86
C TYR A 137 -19.90 5.12 7.68
N THR A 138 -18.96 6.01 8.02
CA THR A 138 -17.94 6.53 7.10
C THR A 138 -16.64 5.75 7.31
N PHE A 139 -16.24 4.95 6.35
CA PHE A 139 -15.02 4.14 6.40
C PHE A 139 -13.86 4.85 5.70
N ARG A 140 -12.75 5.02 6.41
CA ARG A 140 -11.49 5.61 5.93
C ARG A 140 -10.36 4.59 5.98
N PRO A 141 -10.09 3.84 4.91
CA PRO A 141 -9.10 2.77 4.89
C PRO A 141 -7.69 3.23 5.24
N SER A 142 -7.25 4.37 4.73
CA SER A 142 -5.92 4.93 4.97
C SER A 142 -5.63 5.13 6.46
N SER A 143 -6.63 5.63 7.18
CA SER A 143 -6.55 5.87 8.63
C SER A 143 -6.91 4.64 9.45
N LYS A 144 -7.37 3.56 8.82
CA LYS A 144 -7.92 2.35 9.47
C LYS A 144 -9.03 2.69 10.48
N LEU A 145 -9.93 3.58 10.05
CA LEU A 145 -11.00 4.11 10.89
C LEU A 145 -12.36 3.90 10.24
N VAL A 146 -13.33 3.61 11.09
CA VAL A 146 -14.75 3.71 10.79
C VAL A 146 -15.33 4.77 11.74
N LEU A 147 -16.08 5.71 11.20
CA LEU A 147 -16.75 6.77 11.95
C LEU A 147 -18.26 6.51 11.89
N ASN A 148 -18.94 6.52 13.03
CA ASN A 148 -20.41 6.50 13.06
C ASN A 148 -20.97 7.91 12.79
N GLN A 149 -22.32 7.99 12.67
CA GLN A 149 -23.02 9.26 12.44
C GLN A 149 -22.76 10.32 13.53
N ASN A 150 -22.41 9.91 14.74
CA ASN A 150 -22.10 10.79 15.87
C ASN A 150 -20.61 11.22 15.88
N GLY A 151 -19.83 10.83 14.88
CA GLY A 151 -18.39 11.14 14.78
C GLY A 151 -17.49 10.26 15.67
N ASN A 152 -18.04 9.26 16.36
CA ASN A 152 -17.25 8.32 17.15
C ASN A 152 -16.36 7.49 16.24
N LYS A 153 -15.07 7.40 16.63
CA LYS A 153 -14.03 6.73 15.85
C LYS A 153 -13.83 5.29 16.35
N VAL A 154 -14.01 4.33 15.46
CA VAL A 154 -13.70 2.93 15.70
C VAL A 154 -12.45 2.55 14.91
N ARG A 155 -11.40 2.11 15.62
CA ARG A 155 -10.13 1.73 15.00
C ARG A 155 -10.17 0.29 14.49
N LEU A 156 -9.74 0.10 13.25
CA LEU A 156 -9.60 -1.21 12.61
C LEU A 156 -8.15 -1.70 12.61
N THR A 157 -7.95 -3.00 12.60
CA THR A 157 -6.66 -3.62 12.27
C THR A 157 -6.41 -3.57 10.75
N GLY A 158 -5.17 -3.86 10.31
CA GLY A 158 -4.86 -3.94 8.88
C GLY A 158 -5.71 -4.96 8.14
N MET A 159 -5.90 -6.17 8.72
CA MET A 159 -6.73 -7.23 8.12
C MET A 159 -8.20 -6.86 8.05
N GLU A 160 -8.76 -6.30 9.11
CA GLU A 160 -10.15 -5.81 9.13
C GLU A 160 -10.37 -4.74 8.05
N THR A 161 -9.41 -3.83 7.89
CA THR A 161 -9.44 -2.79 6.85
C THR A 161 -9.41 -3.42 5.45
N SER A 162 -8.56 -4.42 5.23
CA SER A 162 -8.43 -5.10 3.94
C SER A 162 -9.70 -5.87 3.58
N ILE A 163 -10.30 -6.57 4.54
CA ILE A 163 -11.57 -7.28 4.36
C ILE A 163 -12.69 -6.30 3.97
N LEU A 164 -12.89 -5.22 4.74
CA LEU A 164 -13.95 -4.23 4.44
C LEU A 164 -13.74 -3.58 3.08
N ARG A 165 -12.50 -3.21 2.75
CA ARG A 165 -12.17 -2.61 1.44
C ARG A 165 -12.45 -3.56 0.29
N TYR A 166 -12.13 -4.84 0.44
CA TYR A 166 -12.39 -5.84 -0.60
C TYR A 166 -13.88 -6.07 -0.81
N LEU A 167 -14.62 -6.27 0.28
CA LEU A 167 -16.08 -6.46 0.23
C LEU A 167 -16.81 -5.23 -0.33
N TYR A 168 -16.37 -4.03 0.04
CA TYR A 168 -16.94 -2.80 -0.53
C TYR A 168 -16.76 -2.71 -2.04
N ARG A 169 -15.57 -3.07 -2.55
CA ARG A 169 -15.30 -3.10 -3.99
C ARG A 169 -16.08 -4.17 -4.73
N ALA A 170 -16.39 -5.27 -4.08
CA ALA A 170 -17.25 -6.32 -4.62
C ALA A 170 -18.72 -5.88 -4.71
N GLY A 171 -19.09 -4.76 -4.10
CA GLY A 171 -20.45 -4.24 -4.07
C GLY A 171 -21.39 -5.18 -3.31
N GLN A 172 -22.58 -5.41 -3.87
CA GLN A 172 -23.59 -6.28 -3.25
C GLN A 172 -23.40 -7.77 -3.55
N HIS A 173 -22.35 -8.13 -4.29
CA HIS A 173 -22.09 -9.53 -4.64
C HIS A 173 -21.40 -10.26 -3.47
N PRO A 174 -21.90 -11.45 -3.08
CA PRO A 174 -21.24 -12.26 -2.07
C PRO A 174 -19.85 -12.70 -2.53
N VAL A 175 -18.86 -12.53 -1.67
CA VAL A 175 -17.48 -12.98 -1.90
C VAL A 175 -17.24 -14.26 -1.12
N SER A 176 -16.74 -15.30 -1.80
CA SER A 176 -16.49 -16.59 -1.16
C SER A 176 -15.39 -16.49 -0.09
N ARG A 177 -15.45 -17.38 0.90
CA ARG A 177 -14.41 -17.49 1.94
C ARG A 177 -13.02 -17.69 1.34
N GLU A 178 -12.93 -18.55 0.35
CA GLU A 178 -11.69 -18.87 -0.36
C GLU A 178 -11.13 -17.65 -1.11
N THR A 179 -12.00 -16.91 -1.80
CA THR A 179 -11.61 -15.66 -2.47
C THR A 179 -11.09 -14.64 -1.47
N LEU A 180 -11.78 -14.43 -0.33
CA LEU A 180 -11.32 -13.51 0.70
C LEU A 180 -9.98 -13.92 1.30
N LEU A 181 -9.77 -15.21 1.56
CA LEU A 181 -8.49 -15.72 2.04
C LEU A 181 -7.38 -15.45 1.03
N ARG A 182 -7.60 -15.76 -0.23
CA ARG A 182 -6.62 -15.54 -1.30
C ARG A 182 -6.27 -14.06 -1.48
N GLU A 183 -7.28 -13.19 -1.57
CA GLU A 183 -7.10 -11.79 -1.92
C GLU A 183 -6.62 -10.93 -0.74
N VAL A 184 -6.95 -11.30 0.50
CA VAL A 184 -6.59 -10.54 1.69
C VAL A 184 -5.31 -11.05 2.37
N TRP A 185 -5.08 -12.38 2.35
CA TRP A 185 -3.89 -13.01 2.94
C TRP A 185 -2.85 -13.47 1.93
N GLY A 186 -3.18 -13.45 0.64
CA GLY A 186 -2.32 -14.01 -0.42
C GLY A 186 -2.35 -15.54 -0.42
N TYR A 187 -1.45 -16.14 -1.19
CA TYR A 187 -1.31 -17.59 -1.30
C TYR A 187 -0.64 -18.25 -0.07
N ASN A 188 -0.82 -17.73 1.11
CA ASN A 188 -0.21 -18.29 2.31
C ASN A 188 -1.00 -19.53 2.77
N SER A 189 -0.48 -20.73 2.48
CA SER A 189 -1.11 -22.03 2.74
C SER A 189 -1.37 -22.34 4.22
N GLY A 190 -0.91 -21.50 5.14
CA GLY A 190 -1.11 -21.67 6.59
C GLY A 190 -2.34 -20.96 7.17
N VAL A 191 -3.07 -20.17 6.37
CA VAL A 191 -4.26 -19.43 6.86
C VAL A 191 -5.53 -20.22 6.57
N THR A 192 -6.28 -20.53 7.63
CA THR A 192 -7.51 -21.33 7.55
C THR A 192 -8.75 -20.44 7.51
N THR A 193 -9.89 -21.01 7.10
CA THR A 193 -11.20 -20.37 7.17
C THR A 193 -11.55 -19.87 8.58
N HIS A 194 -11.09 -20.56 9.62
CA HIS A 194 -11.26 -20.15 11.01
C HIS A 194 -10.60 -18.80 11.33
N THR A 195 -9.45 -18.49 10.72
CA THR A 195 -8.81 -17.18 10.85
C THR A 195 -9.67 -16.07 10.25
N LEU A 196 -10.25 -16.30 9.06
CA LEU A 196 -11.18 -15.36 8.43
C LEU A 196 -12.41 -15.13 9.32
N GLU A 197 -13.03 -16.21 9.82
CA GLU A 197 -14.22 -16.13 10.68
C GLU A 197 -13.96 -15.33 11.95
N THR A 198 -12.79 -15.49 12.55
CA THR A 198 -12.36 -14.67 13.69
C THR A 198 -12.31 -13.18 13.37
N HIS A 199 -11.77 -12.82 12.20
CA HIS A 199 -11.72 -11.41 11.77
C HIS A 199 -13.12 -10.87 11.43
N ILE A 200 -13.97 -11.66 10.78
CA ILE A 200 -15.38 -11.31 10.52
C ILE A 200 -16.13 -11.07 11.83
N TYR A 201 -15.97 -11.95 12.82
CA TYR A 201 -16.58 -11.77 14.14
C TYR A 201 -16.13 -10.47 14.81
N ARG A 202 -14.81 -10.19 14.83
CA ARG A 202 -14.26 -8.94 15.39
C ARG A 202 -14.74 -7.70 14.65
N LEU A 203 -14.90 -7.78 13.33
CA LEU A 203 -15.46 -6.68 12.54
C LEU A 203 -16.89 -6.40 12.94
N ARG A 204 -17.74 -7.44 13.07
CA ARG A 204 -19.12 -7.32 13.49
C ARG A 204 -19.23 -6.66 14.87
N GLN A 205 -18.40 -7.05 15.82
CA GLN A 205 -18.33 -6.40 17.14
C GLN A 205 -18.06 -4.89 17.06
N LYS A 206 -17.47 -4.42 15.95
CA LYS A 206 -17.10 -3.01 15.76
C LYS A 206 -18.09 -2.20 14.94
N ILE A 207 -18.80 -2.82 14.01
CA ILE A 207 -19.64 -2.12 13.02
C ILE A 207 -21.11 -2.51 13.05
N GLU A 208 -21.50 -3.54 13.80
CA GLU A 208 -22.90 -3.92 13.96
C GLU A 208 -23.48 -3.36 15.25
N LEU A 209 -24.77 -3.13 15.29
CA LEU A 209 -25.49 -2.84 16.53
C LEU A 209 -25.59 -4.09 17.40
N ASP A 210 -25.84 -5.23 16.76
CA ASP A 210 -25.82 -6.55 17.37
C ASP A 210 -25.03 -7.51 16.50
N ALA A 211 -23.90 -7.99 16.99
CA ALA A 211 -23.01 -8.88 16.25
C ALA A 211 -23.62 -10.27 16.01
N ALA A 212 -24.64 -10.67 16.78
CA ALA A 212 -25.35 -11.93 16.59
C ALA A 212 -26.34 -11.88 15.42
N THR A 213 -26.89 -10.68 15.15
CA THR A 213 -27.83 -10.43 14.05
C THR A 213 -27.26 -9.38 13.07
N PRO A 214 -26.19 -9.72 12.33
CA PRO A 214 -25.48 -8.73 11.53
C PRO A 214 -26.32 -8.23 10.34
N ALA A 215 -26.43 -6.90 10.23
CA ALA A 215 -27.17 -6.22 9.18
C ALA A 215 -26.27 -5.61 8.10
N ILE A 216 -25.02 -5.28 8.46
CA ILE A 216 -24.06 -4.61 7.56
C ILE A 216 -23.12 -5.63 6.91
N LEU A 217 -22.47 -6.48 7.72
CA LEU A 217 -21.57 -7.52 7.24
C LEU A 217 -22.28 -8.88 7.30
N VAL A 218 -23.00 -9.19 6.24
CA VAL A 218 -23.92 -10.33 6.18
C VAL A 218 -23.22 -11.60 5.71
N THR A 219 -23.59 -12.75 6.29
CA THR A 219 -23.21 -14.07 5.77
C THR A 219 -24.23 -14.55 4.77
N GLU A 220 -23.78 -14.95 3.62
CA GLU A 220 -24.54 -15.62 2.58
C GLU A 220 -24.08 -17.07 2.41
N SER A 221 -24.85 -17.90 1.74
CA SER A 221 -24.52 -19.29 1.47
C SER A 221 -23.14 -19.48 0.80
N ARG A 222 -22.75 -18.50 -0.02
CA ARG A 222 -21.47 -18.52 -0.75
C ARG A 222 -20.34 -17.73 -0.08
N GLY A 223 -20.56 -17.03 1.04
CA GLY A 223 -19.52 -16.25 1.70
C GLY A 223 -20.05 -15.05 2.46
N TYR A 224 -19.42 -13.88 2.25
CA TYR A 224 -19.76 -12.63 2.93
C TYR A 224 -20.02 -11.51 1.94
N LYS A 225 -20.89 -10.57 2.31
CA LYS A 225 -21.09 -9.31 1.58
C LYS A 225 -21.36 -8.16 2.54
N LEU A 226 -21.19 -6.93 2.06
CA LEU A 226 -21.71 -5.75 2.73
C LEU A 226 -23.12 -5.47 2.23
N ALA A 227 -24.06 -5.32 3.15
CA ALA A 227 -25.38 -4.80 2.86
C ALA A 227 -25.34 -3.27 2.81
N PRO A 228 -26.20 -2.61 1.97
CA PRO A 228 -26.23 -1.16 1.81
C PRO A 228 -26.64 -0.41 3.07
#